data_1d07bba9261316303e00a05c9bfabf1c
#
_entry.id   1d07bba9261316303e00a05c9bfabf1c
#
_cell.length_a   1.000
_cell.length_b   1.000
_cell.length_c   1.000
_cell.angle_alpha   90.00
_cell.angle_beta   90.00
_cell.angle_gamma   90.00
#
_symmetry.space_group_name_H-M   'P 1'
#
loop_
_entity.id
_entity.type
_entity.pdbx_description
1 polymer ?
#
loop_
_entity_poly.entity_id
_entity_poly.type
_entity_poly.pdbx_seq_one_letter_code
_entity_poly.pdbx_strand_id
1 'polypeptide(L)'
;MNHKLILLLSVLFLGACQREKQALLSELNIKVKGSGTTFYTDEDYLRLVELTDTSKIHTITEFKYSMNNIAPIVLKYKDRAGAFPVLYNVVTNVAYETLSNMHTEYADMGKAFMNEFGKHYLRNFHSYLLGQPIEPAWLNYFRHASDNKHTILHLAMSGINAHITYDIPFVLDDINAVDSFYTDFKVYTDFIASTYPQVAVEMNRQYGVQQADEVFKLFQIGDIIDGINGAGYTTHLVIDMLRSQSWQRGLDIEKGNKTIQQMHTICFSDFNLREKILQDADNAKLLN
;
A
#
# COMPACT_ATOMS: atom_id res chain seq x y z
N MET A 1 24.45 17.70 -15.46
CA MET A 1 23.04 17.81 -15.02
C MET A 1 22.43 18.99 -15.76
N ASN A 2 21.33 18.78 -16.47
CA ASN A 2 20.80 19.78 -17.43
C ASN A 2 20.15 20.93 -16.65
N HIS A 3 20.49 22.21 -16.97
CA HIS A 3 19.93 23.40 -16.31
C HIS A 3 18.40 23.41 -16.25
N LYS A 4 17.72 22.82 -17.24
CA LYS A 4 16.26 22.68 -17.30
C LYS A 4 15.73 21.76 -16.19
N LEU A 5 16.47 20.72 -15.81
CA LEU A 5 16.07 19.78 -14.75
C LEU A 5 16.18 20.43 -13.36
N ILE A 6 17.20 21.27 -13.16
CA ILE A 6 17.40 22.03 -11.91
C ILE A 6 16.28 23.06 -11.72
N LEU A 7 15.87 23.72 -12.81
CA LEU A 7 14.77 24.68 -12.78
C LEU A 7 13.43 24.00 -12.50
N LEU A 8 13.20 22.82 -13.06
CA LEU A 8 12.00 22.01 -12.81
C LEU A 8 11.91 21.59 -11.34
N LEU A 9 13.01 21.10 -10.77
CA LEU A 9 13.09 20.72 -9.36
C LEU A 9 12.85 21.92 -8.44
N SER A 10 13.42 23.09 -8.75
CA SER A 10 13.22 24.30 -7.93
C SER A 10 11.77 24.82 -7.96
N VAL A 11 11.08 24.73 -9.09
CA VAL A 11 9.66 25.11 -9.21
C VAL A 11 8.75 24.12 -8.48
N LEU A 12 9.07 22.83 -8.50
CA LEU A 12 8.36 21.80 -7.73
C LEU A 12 8.52 22.01 -6.21
N PHE A 13 9.70 22.47 -5.77
CA PHE A 13 9.99 22.74 -4.35
C PHE A 13 9.39 24.06 -3.83
N LEU A 14 9.17 25.06 -4.67
CA LEU A 14 8.72 26.39 -4.27
C LEU A 14 7.20 26.58 -4.15
N GLY A 15 6.43 25.50 -4.12
CA GLY A 15 4.98 25.60 -3.87
C GLY A 15 4.20 26.33 -4.96
N ALA A 16 4.74 26.43 -6.18
CA ALA A 16 4.05 27.07 -7.31
C ALA A 16 2.66 26.45 -7.55
N CYS A 17 1.70 27.29 -7.93
CA CYS A 17 0.34 26.90 -8.20
C CYS A 17 0.30 25.71 -9.20
N GLN A 18 -0.61 24.78 -8.99
CA GLN A 18 -0.72 23.55 -9.81
C GLN A 18 -0.90 23.87 -11.31
N ARG A 19 -1.53 25.00 -11.60
CA ARG A 19 -1.71 25.52 -12.98
C ARG A 19 -0.41 25.95 -13.64
N GLU A 20 0.51 26.55 -12.88
CA GLU A 20 1.84 26.96 -13.39
C GLU A 20 2.74 25.75 -13.61
N LYS A 21 2.65 24.74 -12.74
CA LYS A 21 3.36 23.46 -12.90
C LYS A 21 2.89 22.73 -14.16
N GLN A 22 1.59 22.71 -14.42
CA GLN A 22 0.99 22.10 -15.61
C GLN A 22 1.44 22.82 -16.89
N ALA A 23 1.42 24.16 -16.89
CA ALA A 23 1.89 24.96 -18.01
C ALA A 23 3.38 24.68 -18.29
N LEU A 24 4.22 24.64 -17.23
CA LEU A 24 5.65 24.39 -17.37
C LEU A 24 5.96 22.98 -17.92
N LEU A 25 5.25 21.94 -17.46
CA LEU A 25 5.43 20.58 -17.95
C LEU A 25 4.99 20.45 -19.41
N SER A 26 3.87 21.09 -19.79
CA SER A 26 3.40 21.10 -21.20
C SER A 26 4.36 21.84 -22.13
N GLU A 27 4.92 22.97 -21.71
CA GLU A 27 5.93 23.72 -22.48
C GLU A 27 7.23 22.94 -22.65
N LEU A 28 7.65 22.15 -21.64
CA LEU A 28 8.88 21.36 -21.69
C LEU A 28 8.71 20.03 -22.43
N ASN A 29 7.47 19.61 -22.72
CA ASN A 29 7.13 18.32 -23.34
C ASN A 29 7.86 17.13 -22.66
N ILE A 30 7.94 17.18 -21.32
CA ILE A 30 8.63 16.17 -20.52
C ILE A 30 7.66 15.04 -20.21
N LYS A 31 7.99 13.83 -20.65
CA LYS A 31 7.32 12.62 -20.21
C LYS A 31 7.86 12.21 -18.86
N VAL A 32 6.99 12.10 -17.86
CA VAL A 32 7.38 11.66 -16.53
C VAL A 32 7.41 10.15 -16.49
N LYS A 33 8.51 9.60 -16.01
CA LYS A 33 8.72 8.17 -15.96
C LYS A 33 7.95 7.57 -14.78
N GLY A 34 7.10 6.58 -15.05
CA GLY A 34 6.56 5.65 -14.08
C GLY A 34 7.56 4.53 -13.74
N SER A 35 7.09 3.36 -13.29
CA SER A 35 7.96 2.23 -12.99
C SER A 35 8.54 1.59 -14.27
N GLY A 36 9.75 1.10 -14.20
CA GLY A 36 10.41 0.42 -15.33
C GLY A 36 10.51 1.29 -16.58
N THR A 37 9.76 0.91 -17.63
CA THR A 37 9.68 1.61 -18.93
C THR A 37 8.42 2.46 -19.08
N THR A 38 7.60 2.57 -18.05
CA THR A 38 6.33 3.31 -18.09
C THR A 38 6.56 4.81 -18.14
N PHE A 39 5.76 5.49 -18.96
CA PHE A 39 5.71 6.95 -19.03
C PHE A 39 4.26 7.41 -19.05
N TYR A 40 3.89 8.26 -18.13
CA TYR A 40 2.59 8.92 -18.07
C TYR A 40 2.52 10.12 -19.02
N THR A 41 1.31 10.48 -19.45
CA THR A 41 1.06 11.82 -20.01
C THR A 41 1.16 12.85 -18.86
N ASP A 42 1.43 14.11 -19.23
CA ASP A 42 1.51 15.20 -18.23
C ASP A 42 0.21 15.31 -17.41
N GLU A 43 -0.95 15.16 -18.07
CA GLU A 43 -2.26 15.22 -17.43
C GLU A 43 -2.45 14.08 -16.40
N ASP A 44 -2.20 12.83 -16.78
CA ASP A 44 -2.35 11.68 -15.89
C ASP A 44 -1.32 11.71 -14.76
N TYR A 45 -0.09 12.14 -15.05
CA TYR A 45 0.92 12.34 -14.00
C TYR A 45 0.49 13.38 -12.97
N LEU A 46 0.06 14.56 -13.42
CA LEU A 46 -0.41 15.61 -12.52
C LEU A 46 -1.64 15.16 -11.72
N ARG A 47 -2.51 14.38 -12.36
CA ARG A 47 -3.66 13.79 -11.68
C ARG A 47 -3.23 12.79 -10.61
N LEU A 48 -2.24 11.93 -10.86
CA LEU A 48 -1.67 11.04 -9.84
C LEU A 48 -1.05 11.83 -8.69
N VAL A 49 -0.29 12.87 -8.98
CA VAL A 49 0.29 13.75 -7.95
C VAL A 49 -0.80 14.40 -7.09
N GLU A 50 -1.89 14.86 -7.70
CA GLU A 50 -3.02 15.42 -6.97
C GLU A 50 -3.72 14.39 -6.09
N LEU A 51 -4.00 13.19 -6.63
CA LEU A 51 -4.71 12.13 -5.93
C LEU A 51 -3.90 11.53 -4.77
N THR A 52 -2.58 11.63 -4.82
CA THR A 52 -1.67 11.13 -3.78
C THR A 52 -1.28 12.21 -2.75
N ASP A 53 -1.70 13.46 -2.94
CA ASP A 53 -1.44 14.56 -2.00
C ASP A 53 -2.29 14.40 -0.73
N THR A 54 -1.69 13.79 0.29
CA THR A 54 -2.38 13.47 1.56
C THR A 54 -2.79 14.69 2.36
N SER A 55 -2.29 15.89 2.03
CA SER A 55 -2.74 17.14 2.65
C SER A 55 -4.20 17.48 2.33
N LYS A 56 -4.76 16.84 1.29
CA LYS A 56 -6.15 16.99 0.84
C LYS A 56 -7.06 15.82 1.27
N ILE A 57 -6.54 14.87 2.01
CA ILE A 57 -7.25 13.65 2.42
C ILE A 57 -7.45 13.68 3.92
N HIS A 58 -8.67 14.00 4.35
CA HIS A 58 -9.05 14.14 5.77
C HIS A 58 -10.03 13.04 6.21
N THR A 59 -10.67 12.36 5.24
CA THR A 59 -11.71 11.38 5.48
C THR A 59 -11.49 10.11 4.66
N ILE A 60 -12.03 8.99 5.15
CA ILE A 60 -12.04 7.72 4.41
C ILE A 60 -12.76 7.85 3.05
N THR A 61 -13.71 8.76 2.92
CA THR A 61 -14.41 9.03 1.65
C THR A 61 -13.46 9.66 0.62
N GLU A 62 -12.65 10.62 1.03
CA GLU A 62 -11.64 11.25 0.17
C GLU A 62 -10.53 10.25 -0.19
N PHE A 63 -10.12 9.42 0.77
CA PHE A 63 -9.17 8.34 0.51
C PHE A 63 -9.73 7.33 -0.52
N LYS A 64 -10.97 6.86 -0.34
CA LYS A 64 -11.66 5.98 -1.31
C LYS A 64 -11.73 6.63 -2.70
N TYR A 65 -12.06 7.92 -2.76
CA TYR A 65 -12.07 8.66 -4.02
C TYR A 65 -10.69 8.65 -4.70
N SER A 66 -9.62 8.90 -3.95
CA SER A 66 -8.26 8.84 -4.47
C SER A 66 -7.93 7.46 -5.02
N MET A 67 -8.17 6.39 -4.28
CA MET A 67 -7.88 5.01 -4.72
C MET A 67 -8.67 4.61 -5.97
N ASN A 68 -9.96 4.96 -6.05
CA ASN A 68 -10.82 4.68 -7.21
C ASN A 68 -10.36 5.40 -8.50
N ASN A 69 -9.60 6.49 -8.36
CA ASN A 69 -9.07 7.24 -9.50
C ASN A 69 -7.59 6.90 -9.81
N ILE A 70 -6.80 6.47 -8.83
CA ILE A 70 -5.41 6.03 -9.04
C ILE A 70 -5.36 4.72 -9.83
N ALA A 71 -6.13 3.71 -9.40
CA ALA A 71 -6.09 2.38 -10.00
C ALA A 71 -6.31 2.37 -11.54
N PRO A 72 -7.32 3.07 -12.10
CA PRO A 72 -7.49 3.15 -13.56
C PRO A 72 -6.32 3.80 -14.28
N ILE A 73 -5.68 4.82 -13.68
CA ILE A 73 -4.54 5.50 -14.31
C ILE A 73 -3.35 4.55 -14.42
N VAL A 74 -2.94 3.90 -13.33
CA VAL A 74 -1.79 2.97 -13.35
C VAL A 74 -2.05 1.77 -14.28
N LEU A 75 -3.29 1.29 -14.37
CA LEU A 75 -3.70 0.24 -15.29
C LEU A 75 -3.62 0.68 -16.75
N LYS A 76 -4.05 1.89 -17.08
CA LYS A 76 -3.99 2.46 -18.45
C LYS A 76 -2.57 2.40 -19.01
N TYR A 77 -1.58 2.62 -18.18
CA TYR A 77 -0.16 2.61 -18.56
C TYR A 77 0.53 1.28 -18.30
N LYS A 78 -0.18 0.28 -17.78
CA LYS A 78 0.39 -1.00 -17.34
C LYS A 78 1.60 -0.81 -16.43
N ASP A 79 1.54 0.21 -15.58
CA ASP A 79 2.62 0.48 -14.61
C ASP A 79 2.67 -0.64 -13.58
N ARG A 80 3.82 -1.27 -13.44
CA ARG A 80 4.03 -2.38 -12.51
C ARG A 80 3.89 -1.94 -11.05
N ALA A 81 4.20 -0.67 -10.75
CA ALA A 81 3.91 -0.07 -9.44
C ALA A 81 2.40 0.03 -9.16
N GLY A 82 1.55 -0.24 -10.15
CA GLY A 82 0.12 -0.39 -10.00
C GLY A 82 -0.34 -1.68 -9.33
N ALA A 83 0.52 -2.69 -9.16
CA ALA A 83 0.13 -3.97 -8.57
C ALA A 83 -0.51 -3.81 -7.19
N PHE A 84 0.09 -3.02 -6.29
CA PHE A 84 -0.48 -2.78 -4.96
C PHE A 84 -1.73 -1.87 -5.00
N PRO A 85 -1.73 -0.67 -5.61
CA PRO A 85 -2.92 0.19 -5.55
C PRO A 85 -4.15 -0.42 -6.24
N VAL A 86 -4.00 -1.32 -7.21
CA VAL A 86 -5.12 -2.02 -7.84
C VAL A 86 -5.78 -2.98 -6.85
N LEU A 87 -5.01 -3.84 -6.17
CA LEU A 87 -5.56 -4.70 -5.13
C LEU A 87 -6.10 -3.89 -3.94
N TYR A 88 -5.38 -2.84 -3.53
CA TYR A 88 -5.76 -2.02 -2.38
C TYR A 88 -7.04 -1.22 -2.65
N ASN A 89 -7.32 -0.88 -3.91
CA ASN A 89 -8.61 -0.29 -4.29
C ASN A 89 -9.79 -1.23 -4.01
N VAL A 90 -9.65 -2.53 -4.25
CA VAL A 90 -10.67 -3.53 -3.89
C VAL A 90 -10.90 -3.54 -2.39
N VAL A 91 -9.81 -3.68 -1.61
CA VAL A 91 -9.87 -3.67 -0.13
C VAL A 91 -10.50 -2.39 0.39
N THR A 92 -10.11 -1.22 -0.16
CA THR A 92 -10.62 0.09 0.26
C THR A 92 -12.12 0.22 0.06
N ASN A 93 -12.65 -0.24 -1.09
CA ASN A 93 -14.08 -0.16 -1.37
C ASN A 93 -14.90 -1.01 -0.38
N VAL A 94 -14.46 -2.23 -0.14
CA VAL A 94 -15.14 -3.14 0.78
C VAL A 94 -15.04 -2.64 2.24
N ALA A 95 -13.85 -2.18 2.67
CA ALA A 95 -13.65 -1.61 3.99
C ALA A 95 -14.53 -0.36 4.22
N TYR A 96 -14.64 0.51 3.23
CA TYR A 96 -15.50 1.69 3.30
C TYR A 96 -16.96 1.34 3.55
N GLU A 97 -17.50 0.37 2.82
CA GLU A 97 -18.90 -0.07 2.96
C GLU A 97 -19.15 -0.67 4.34
N THR A 98 -18.22 -1.47 4.85
CA THR A 98 -18.33 -2.05 6.19
C THR A 98 -18.28 -0.98 7.27
N LEU A 99 -17.28 -0.11 7.25
CA LEU A 99 -17.14 0.96 8.25
C LEU A 99 -18.32 1.94 8.25
N SER A 100 -18.92 2.17 7.08
CA SER A 100 -20.10 3.03 6.96
C SER A 100 -21.34 2.45 7.66
N ASN A 101 -21.38 1.14 7.83
CA ASN A 101 -22.48 0.39 8.44
C ASN A 101 -22.18 -0.07 9.88
N MET A 102 -20.97 0.13 10.38
CA MET A 102 -20.60 -0.25 11.74
C MET A 102 -21.04 0.79 12.78
N HIS A 103 -21.62 0.30 13.85
CA HIS A 103 -22.08 1.08 15.00
C HIS A 103 -21.41 0.56 16.27
N THR A 104 -20.06 0.59 16.31
CA THR A 104 -19.27 0.22 17.48
C THR A 104 -18.87 1.45 18.26
N GLU A 105 -18.44 1.27 19.53
CA GLU A 105 -17.92 2.34 20.38
C GLU A 105 -16.71 3.05 19.74
N TYR A 106 -15.91 2.31 18.97
CA TYR A 106 -14.69 2.82 18.34
C TYR A 106 -14.83 3.01 16.81
N ALA A 107 -16.05 3.15 16.30
CA ALA A 107 -16.28 3.32 14.85
C ALA A 107 -15.52 4.50 14.25
N ASP A 108 -15.41 5.61 14.98
CA ASP A 108 -14.67 6.79 14.51
C ASP A 108 -13.15 6.57 14.55
N MET A 109 -12.63 5.84 15.53
CA MET A 109 -11.21 5.43 15.58
C MET A 109 -10.90 4.45 14.45
N GLY A 110 -11.81 3.54 14.12
CA GLY A 110 -11.70 2.67 12.94
C GLY A 110 -11.63 3.43 11.62
N LYS A 111 -12.44 4.47 11.46
CA LYS A 111 -12.39 5.37 10.29
C LYS A 111 -11.07 6.14 10.25
N ALA A 112 -10.61 6.65 11.42
CA ALA A 112 -9.32 7.32 11.54
C ALA A 112 -8.18 6.38 11.18
N PHE A 113 -8.19 5.13 11.70
CA PHE A 113 -7.22 4.10 11.37
C PHE A 113 -7.17 3.84 9.85
N MET A 114 -8.30 3.57 9.22
CA MET A 114 -8.34 3.29 7.79
C MET A 114 -7.88 4.48 6.94
N ASN A 115 -8.21 5.70 7.36
CA ASN A 115 -7.77 6.91 6.67
C ASN A 115 -6.25 7.11 6.77
N GLU A 116 -5.68 7.05 7.98
CA GLU A 116 -4.23 7.18 8.17
C GLU A 116 -3.46 6.02 7.53
N PHE A 117 -3.97 4.79 7.65
CA PHE A 117 -3.40 3.61 7.00
C PHE A 117 -3.28 3.83 5.48
N GLY A 118 -4.35 4.30 4.85
CA GLY A 118 -4.32 4.66 3.43
C GLY A 118 -3.33 5.79 3.12
N LYS A 119 -3.25 6.82 3.97
CA LYS A 119 -2.33 7.96 3.78
C LYS A 119 -0.86 7.56 3.87
N HIS A 120 -0.49 6.55 4.68
CA HIS A 120 0.88 6.03 4.70
C HIS A 120 1.32 5.53 3.32
N TYR A 121 0.50 4.74 2.66
CA TYR A 121 0.78 4.33 1.28
C TYR A 121 0.83 5.53 0.32
N LEU A 122 -0.17 6.42 0.36
CA LEU A 122 -0.26 7.54 -0.58
C LEU A 122 0.91 8.52 -0.41
N ARG A 123 1.40 8.79 0.81
CA ARG A 123 2.61 9.60 1.04
C ARG A 123 3.83 9.01 0.34
N ASN A 124 4.02 7.69 0.44
CA ASN A 124 5.13 6.99 -0.20
C ASN A 124 4.98 6.98 -1.73
N PHE A 125 3.78 6.81 -2.26
CA PHE A 125 3.53 6.89 -3.70
C PHE A 125 3.70 8.32 -4.23
N HIS A 126 3.22 9.32 -3.50
CA HIS A 126 3.46 10.74 -3.81
C HIS A 126 4.96 11.07 -3.87
N SER A 127 5.71 10.64 -2.87
CA SER A 127 7.17 10.79 -2.82
C SER A 127 7.86 10.10 -4.01
N TYR A 128 7.40 8.90 -4.38
CA TYR A 128 7.89 8.18 -5.56
C TYR A 128 7.66 8.99 -6.85
N LEU A 129 6.45 9.52 -7.05
CA LEU A 129 6.12 10.33 -8.22
C LEU A 129 6.97 11.61 -8.30
N LEU A 130 7.26 12.23 -7.17
CA LEU A 130 8.05 13.47 -7.09
C LEU A 130 9.56 13.26 -6.97
N GLY A 131 10.04 12.02 -6.87
CA GLY A 131 11.46 11.72 -6.65
C GLY A 131 11.96 12.19 -5.27
N GLN A 132 11.07 12.21 -4.27
CA GLN A 132 11.36 12.58 -2.89
C GLN A 132 11.77 11.33 -2.07
N PRO A 133 12.30 11.51 -0.84
CA PRO A 133 12.59 10.40 0.05
C PRO A 133 11.36 9.52 0.32
N ILE A 134 11.56 8.21 0.28
CA ILE A 134 10.53 7.17 0.44
C ILE A 134 10.92 6.30 1.63
N GLU A 135 9.95 5.85 2.41
CA GLU A 135 10.16 4.89 3.49
C GLU A 135 10.82 3.60 2.97
N PRO A 136 11.75 2.98 3.73
CA PRO A 136 12.58 1.89 3.22
C PRO A 136 11.80 0.70 2.64
N ALA A 137 10.68 0.30 3.26
CA ALA A 137 9.86 -0.80 2.77
C ALA A 137 9.20 -0.47 1.42
N TRP A 138 8.65 0.73 1.28
CA TRP A 138 8.05 1.21 0.03
C TRP A 138 9.10 1.50 -1.05
N LEU A 139 10.28 1.98 -0.67
CA LEU A 139 11.40 2.13 -1.60
C LEU A 139 11.79 0.78 -2.22
N ASN A 140 11.78 -0.29 -1.42
CA ASN A 140 12.04 -1.64 -1.93
C ASN A 140 10.95 -2.07 -2.93
N TYR A 141 9.68 -1.88 -2.60
CA TYR A 141 8.54 -2.14 -3.49
C TYR A 141 8.69 -1.42 -4.85
N PHE A 142 8.94 -0.11 -4.85
CA PHE A 142 9.07 0.66 -6.09
C PHE A 142 10.32 0.27 -6.90
N ARG A 143 11.42 -0.13 -6.24
CA ARG A 143 12.59 -0.69 -6.93
C ARG A 143 12.26 -2.00 -7.65
N HIS A 144 11.58 -2.92 -6.97
CA HIS A 144 11.14 -4.18 -7.56
C HIS A 144 10.16 -3.96 -8.73
N ALA A 145 9.25 -2.99 -8.61
CA ALA A 145 8.38 -2.61 -9.71
C ALA A 145 9.17 -2.08 -10.93
N SER A 146 10.29 -1.40 -10.69
CA SER A 146 11.09 -0.75 -11.74
C SER A 146 12.09 -1.67 -12.45
N ASP A 147 12.51 -2.78 -11.83
CA ASP A 147 13.57 -3.64 -12.36
C ASP A 147 13.09 -4.76 -13.29
N ASN A 148 11.79 -4.97 -13.42
CA ASN A 148 11.14 -5.98 -14.25
C ASN A 148 11.55 -7.44 -13.96
N LYS A 149 12.16 -7.74 -12.82
CA LYS A 149 12.62 -9.08 -12.47
C LYS A 149 11.58 -9.90 -11.71
N HIS A 150 10.69 -9.23 -11.02
CA HIS A 150 9.68 -9.85 -10.16
C HIS A 150 8.35 -10.00 -10.87
N THR A 151 7.56 -11.00 -10.50
CA THR A 151 6.18 -11.14 -11.01
C THR A 151 5.25 -10.06 -10.44
N ILE A 152 4.11 -9.84 -11.07
CA ILE A 152 3.09 -8.92 -10.54
C ILE A 152 2.59 -9.38 -9.19
N LEU A 153 2.49 -10.68 -8.98
CA LEU A 153 2.04 -11.26 -7.73
C LEU A 153 3.06 -11.04 -6.61
N HIS A 154 4.37 -11.18 -6.90
CA HIS A 154 5.43 -10.77 -5.97
C HIS A 154 5.26 -9.30 -5.56
N LEU A 155 5.05 -8.39 -6.53
CA LEU A 155 4.86 -6.98 -6.25
C LEU A 155 3.62 -6.72 -5.39
N ALA A 156 2.50 -7.36 -5.70
CA ALA A 156 1.29 -7.26 -4.91
C ALA A 156 1.54 -7.67 -3.44
N MET A 157 2.22 -8.79 -3.24
CA MET A 157 2.55 -9.32 -1.92
C MET A 157 3.61 -8.48 -1.18
N SER A 158 4.60 -7.94 -1.89
CA SER A 158 5.59 -7.00 -1.34
C SER A 158 4.92 -5.71 -0.83
N GLY A 159 3.95 -5.19 -1.59
CA GLY A 159 3.14 -4.05 -1.16
C GLY A 159 2.30 -4.36 0.09
N ILE A 160 1.65 -5.54 0.14
CA ILE A 160 0.93 -6.00 1.35
C ILE A 160 1.89 -6.13 2.54
N ASN A 161 3.08 -6.70 2.34
CA ASN A 161 4.09 -6.83 3.37
C ASN A 161 4.53 -5.47 3.91
N ALA A 162 4.82 -4.49 3.04
CA ALA A 162 5.15 -3.12 3.44
C ALA A 162 3.99 -2.52 4.26
N HIS A 163 2.77 -2.62 3.78
CA HIS A 163 1.61 -2.00 4.39
C HIS A 163 1.26 -2.60 5.75
N ILE A 164 1.22 -3.95 5.90
CA ILE A 164 0.87 -4.60 7.16
C ILE A 164 2.02 -4.58 8.16
N THR A 165 3.25 -4.86 7.71
CA THR A 165 4.39 -5.07 8.61
C THR A 165 5.06 -3.76 9.02
N TYR A 166 5.08 -2.79 8.09
CA TYR A 166 5.80 -1.55 8.31
C TYR A 166 4.87 -0.40 8.68
N ASP A 167 3.75 -0.18 7.97
CA ASP A 167 2.92 1.01 8.22
C ASP A 167 2.04 0.91 9.48
N ILE A 168 1.43 -0.25 9.79
CA ILE A 168 0.46 -0.37 10.91
C ILE A 168 0.98 0.16 12.24
N PRO A 169 2.22 -0.13 12.69
CA PRO A 169 2.71 0.39 13.97
C PRO A 169 2.69 1.91 14.06
N PHE A 170 3.06 2.60 12.97
CA PHE A 170 3.08 4.07 12.93
C PHE A 170 1.68 4.66 12.80
N VAL A 171 0.78 4.00 12.06
CA VAL A 171 -0.63 4.39 11.98
C VAL A 171 -1.29 4.35 13.35
N LEU A 172 -1.01 3.32 14.16
CA LEU A 172 -1.56 3.19 15.50
C LEU A 172 -1.06 4.31 16.44
N ASP A 173 0.21 4.72 16.29
CA ASP A 173 0.78 5.87 16.97
C ASP A 173 0.13 7.18 16.49
N ASP A 174 0.02 7.40 15.18
CA ASP A 174 -0.57 8.61 14.58
C ASP A 174 -2.01 8.85 15.05
N ILE A 175 -2.80 7.80 15.29
CA ILE A 175 -4.18 7.91 15.79
C ILE A 175 -4.29 7.87 17.30
N ASN A 176 -3.19 7.78 18.04
CA ASN A 176 -3.14 7.59 19.50
C ASN A 176 -4.02 6.40 19.95
N ALA A 177 -3.78 5.23 19.35
CA ALA A 177 -4.60 4.04 19.56
C ALA A 177 -4.56 3.59 21.03
N VAL A 178 -5.74 3.35 21.61
CA VAL A 178 -5.90 2.88 22.99
C VAL A 178 -6.09 1.36 23.05
N ASP A 179 -5.66 0.72 24.14
CA ASP A 179 -5.74 -0.75 24.31
C ASP A 179 -7.16 -1.32 24.03
N SER A 180 -8.20 -0.59 24.43
CA SER A 180 -9.60 -0.99 24.21
C SER A 180 -10.04 -1.01 22.74
N PHE A 181 -9.35 -0.30 21.84
CA PHE A 181 -9.62 -0.36 20.41
C PHE A 181 -9.18 -1.70 19.77
N TYR A 182 -8.38 -2.52 20.45
CA TYR A 182 -7.86 -3.78 19.89
C TYR A 182 -8.95 -4.72 19.36
N THR A 183 -10.07 -4.83 20.05
CA THR A 183 -11.19 -5.68 19.62
C THR A 183 -11.74 -5.21 18.27
N ASP A 184 -11.98 -3.92 18.10
CA ASP A 184 -12.47 -3.35 16.84
C ASP A 184 -11.39 -3.42 15.74
N PHE A 185 -10.13 -3.17 16.09
CA PHE A 185 -9.00 -3.35 15.17
C PHE A 185 -8.97 -4.78 14.60
N LYS A 186 -9.20 -5.81 15.43
CA LYS A 186 -9.31 -7.20 14.95
C LYS A 186 -10.47 -7.37 13.98
N VAL A 187 -11.65 -6.87 14.30
CA VAL A 187 -12.83 -6.94 13.42
C VAL A 187 -12.53 -6.30 12.07
N TYR A 188 -11.93 -5.11 12.04
CA TYR A 188 -11.54 -4.43 10.79
C TYR A 188 -10.53 -5.25 9.99
N THR A 189 -9.57 -5.82 10.67
CA THR A 189 -8.50 -6.57 10.00
C THR A 189 -8.98 -7.95 9.53
N ASP A 190 -9.84 -8.65 10.23
CA ASP A 190 -10.49 -9.89 9.77
C ASP A 190 -11.34 -9.65 8.54
N PHE A 191 -12.03 -8.51 8.54
CA PHE A 191 -12.81 -8.10 7.39
C PHE A 191 -11.94 -7.85 6.15
N ILE A 192 -10.81 -7.15 6.29
CA ILE A 192 -9.83 -6.98 5.21
C ILE A 192 -9.36 -8.34 4.70
N ALA A 193 -9.09 -9.30 5.58
CA ALA A 193 -8.71 -10.66 5.18
C ALA A 193 -9.79 -11.35 4.36
N SER A 194 -11.06 -11.12 4.64
CA SER A 194 -12.18 -11.69 3.88
C SER A 194 -12.30 -11.18 2.43
N THR A 195 -11.57 -10.11 2.07
CA THR A 195 -11.56 -9.55 0.70
C THR A 195 -10.68 -10.30 -0.28
N TYR A 196 -9.80 -11.21 0.18
CA TYR A 196 -8.82 -11.87 -0.68
C TYR A 196 -9.39 -12.59 -1.92
N PRO A 197 -10.53 -13.28 -1.88
CA PRO A 197 -11.10 -13.87 -3.10
C PRO A 197 -11.43 -12.81 -4.15
N GLN A 198 -11.91 -11.64 -3.72
CA GLN A 198 -12.22 -10.53 -4.63
C GLN A 198 -10.93 -9.89 -5.19
N VAL A 199 -9.90 -9.76 -4.35
CA VAL A 199 -8.58 -9.30 -4.78
C VAL A 199 -7.98 -10.26 -5.82
N ALA A 200 -8.05 -11.57 -5.59
CA ALA A 200 -7.55 -12.57 -6.53
C ALA A 200 -8.26 -12.48 -7.90
N VAL A 201 -9.59 -12.36 -7.90
CA VAL A 201 -10.38 -12.16 -9.13
C VAL A 201 -9.94 -10.88 -9.86
N GLU A 202 -9.75 -9.78 -9.15
CA GLU A 202 -9.34 -8.51 -9.75
C GLU A 202 -7.90 -8.58 -10.31
N MET A 203 -6.96 -9.18 -9.58
CA MET A 203 -5.59 -9.37 -10.04
C MET A 203 -5.53 -10.26 -11.29
N ASN A 204 -6.32 -11.32 -11.35
CA ASN A 204 -6.43 -12.14 -12.55
C ASN A 204 -6.99 -11.31 -13.71
N ARG A 205 -8.08 -10.57 -13.49
CA ARG A 205 -8.74 -9.75 -14.52
C ARG A 205 -7.81 -8.69 -15.11
N GLN A 206 -7.01 -8.02 -14.27
CA GLN A 206 -6.19 -6.88 -14.69
C GLN A 206 -4.80 -7.26 -15.19
N TYR A 207 -4.21 -8.30 -14.63
CA TYR A 207 -2.82 -8.68 -14.89
C TYR A 207 -2.66 -10.11 -15.43
N GLY A 208 -3.74 -10.88 -15.53
CA GLY A 208 -3.68 -12.28 -15.99
C GLY A 208 -3.01 -13.24 -15.01
N VAL A 209 -2.99 -12.90 -13.73
CA VAL A 209 -2.36 -13.71 -12.66
C VAL A 209 -3.28 -14.88 -12.34
N GLN A 210 -3.05 -16.04 -12.94
CA GLN A 210 -3.93 -17.23 -12.80
C GLN A 210 -3.83 -17.91 -11.45
N GLN A 211 -2.70 -17.77 -10.75
CA GLN A 211 -2.43 -18.42 -9.46
C GLN A 211 -2.64 -17.51 -8.24
N ALA A 212 -3.30 -16.35 -8.44
CA ALA A 212 -3.57 -15.46 -7.31
C ALA A 212 -4.28 -16.20 -6.16
N ASP A 213 -5.24 -17.09 -6.47
CA ASP A 213 -5.90 -17.95 -5.46
C ASP A 213 -4.92 -18.88 -4.76
N GLU A 214 -3.96 -19.48 -5.48
CA GLU A 214 -2.99 -20.41 -4.90
C GLU A 214 -1.91 -19.72 -4.09
N VAL A 215 -1.55 -18.50 -4.45
CA VAL A 215 -0.54 -17.72 -3.72
C VAL A 215 -1.12 -17.07 -2.48
N PHE A 216 -2.33 -16.59 -2.55
CA PHE A 216 -3.08 -16.28 -1.32
C PHE A 216 -3.26 -17.55 -0.47
N LYS A 217 -3.29 -18.76 -1.07
CA LYS A 217 -3.19 -20.06 -0.42
C LYS A 217 -1.77 -20.44 0.01
N LEU A 218 -0.69 -19.94 -0.56
CA LEU A 218 0.72 -20.19 -0.15
C LEU A 218 1.18 -19.39 1.08
N PHE A 219 0.49 -18.33 1.43
CA PHE A 219 0.43 -17.94 2.85
C PHE A 219 -0.27 -19.04 3.68
N GLN A 220 -0.89 -20.00 3.02
CA GLN A 220 -1.33 -21.30 3.47
C GLN A 220 -0.17 -22.31 3.46
N ILE A 221 0.76 -22.23 4.41
CA ILE A 221 1.40 -23.45 4.92
C ILE A 221 0.28 -24.35 5.46
N GLY A 222 -0.76 -24.57 4.71
CA GLY A 222 -1.94 -25.05 5.31
C GLY A 222 -2.98 -25.72 4.45
N ASP A 223 -2.73 -26.18 3.23
CA ASP A 223 -3.71 -27.07 2.58
C ASP A 223 -4.06 -28.26 3.50
N ILE A 224 -3.14 -28.73 4.34
CA ILE A 224 -3.40 -29.75 5.36
C ILE A 224 -4.17 -29.17 6.55
N ILE A 225 -3.81 -27.98 7.05
CA ILE A 225 -4.49 -27.33 8.18
C ILE A 225 -5.84 -26.76 7.75
N ASP A 226 -5.95 -26.23 6.55
CA ASP A 226 -7.18 -25.75 5.94
C ASP A 226 -8.13 -26.91 5.61
N GLY A 227 -7.62 -28.07 5.23
CA GLY A 227 -8.42 -29.27 5.03
C GLY A 227 -9.10 -29.77 6.33
N ILE A 228 -8.50 -29.46 7.48
CA ILE A 228 -9.06 -29.83 8.81
C ILE A 228 -9.99 -28.74 9.35
N ASN A 229 -9.65 -27.46 9.15
CA ASN A 229 -10.30 -26.32 9.80
C ASN A 229 -11.16 -25.45 8.86
N GLY A 230 -11.18 -25.76 7.57
CA GLY A 230 -11.89 -25.00 6.54
C GLY A 230 -10.98 -24.09 5.70
N ALA A 231 -11.36 -23.87 4.45
CA ALA A 231 -10.58 -23.07 3.50
C ALA A 231 -10.33 -21.66 4.00
N GLY A 232 -9.08 -21.22 3.93
CA GLY A 232 -8.65 -19.87 4.35
C GLY A 232 -8.28 -19.74 5.84
N TYR A 233 -8.44 -20.77 6.66
CA TYR A 233 -8.12 -20.71 8.10
C TYR A 233 -6.65 -20.30 8.35
N THR A 234 -5.70 -20.86 7.63
CA THR A 234 -4.28 -20.54 7.79
C THR A 234 -3.95 -19.13 7.36
N THR A 235 -4.59 -18.65 6.29
CA THR A 235 -4.42 -17.25 5.85
C THR A 235 -4.90 -16.30 6.94
N HIS A 236 -6.06 -16.56 7.54
CA HIS A 236 -6.55 -15.77 8.68
C HIS A 236 -5.59 -15.83 9.87
N LEU A 237 -5.05 -16.99 10.21
CA LEU A 237 -4.13 -17.17 11.32
C LEU A 237 -2.82 -16.39 11.11
N VAL A 238 -2.21 -16.47 9.93
CA VAL A 238 -0.97 -15.75 9.61
C VAL A 238 -1.19 -14.25 9.64
N ILE A 239 -2.27 -13.76 9.04
CA ILE A 239 -2.60 -12.33 9.03
C ILE A 239 -2.90 -11.84 10.45
N ASP A 240 -3.65 -12.59 11.25
CA ASP A 240 -3.97 -12.24 12.64
C ASP A 240 -2.69 -12.15 13.48
N MET A 241 -1.76 -13.09 13.30
CA MET A 241 -0.45 -13.05 13.95
C MET A 241 0.37 -11.80 13.55
N LEU A 242 0.43 -11.48 12.26
CA LEU A 242 1.16 -10.31 11.77
C LEU A 242 0.58 -9.00 12.32
N ARG A 243 -0.74 -8.92 12.36
CA ARG A 243 -1.46 -7.74 12.88
C ARG A 243 -1.32 -7.60 14.38
N SER A 244 -1.38 -8.70 15.12
CA SER A 244 -1.17 -8.69 16.57
C SER A 244 0.24 -8.21 16.92
N GLN A 245 1.27 -8.60 16.15
CA GLN A 245 2.62 -8.07 16.29
C GLN A 245 2.69 -6.59 15.95
N SER A 246 2.07 -6.16 14.87
CA SER A 246 2.05 -4.75 14.46
C SER A 246 1.29 -3.89 15.45
N TRP A 247 0.19 -4.40 16.02
CA TRP A 247 -0.54 -3.77 17.12
C TRP A 247 0.35 -3.53 18.34
N GLN A 248 1.02 -4.57 18.83
CA GLN A 248 1.89 -4.45 19.99
C GLN A 248 3.01 -3.42 19.76
N ARG A 249 3.54 -3.35 18.55
CA ARG A 249 4.57 -2.37 18.19
C ARG A 249 4.04 -0.94 18.18
N GLY A 250 2.83 -0.72 17.68
CA GLY A 250 2.19 0.59 17.74
C GLY A 250 2.03 1.07 19.19
N LEU A 251 1.55 0.19 20.07
CA LEU A 251 1.46 0.48 21.50
C LEU A 251 2.82 0.71 22.16
N ASP A 252 3.88 0.04 21.69
CA ASP A 252 5.23 0.27 22.22
C ASP A 252 5.77 1.67 21.87
N ILE A 253 5.38 2.23 20.72
CA ILE A 253 5.68 3.63 20.36
C ILE A 253 4.85 4.56 21.25
N GLU A 254 3.55 4.41 21.25
CA GLU A 254 2.60 5.26 21.97
C GLU A 254 2.92 5.32 23.48
N LYS A 255 3.25 4.19 24.10
CA LYS A 255 3.64 4.11 25.51
C LYS A 255 5.10 4.54 25.79
N GLY A 256 5.85 4.92 24.76
CA GLY A 256 7.25 5.33 24.89
C GLY A 256 8.24 4.20 25.21
N ASN A 257 7.83 2.94 25.09
CA ASN A 257 8.70 1.77 25.30
C ASN A 257 9.77 1.66 24.19
N LYS A 258 9.49 2.18 23.01
CA LYS A 258 10.39 2.26 21.86
C LYS A 258 10.31 3.64 21.23
N THR A 259 11.46 4.13 20.77
CA THR A 259 11.48 5.34 19.94
C THR A 259 11.02 5.01 18.52
N ILE A 260 10.49 6.00 17.80
CA ILE A 260 10.13 5.89 16.37
C ILE A 260 11.31 5.31 15.56
N GLN A 261 12.55 5.80 15.79
CA GLN A 261 13.73 5.30 15.09
C GLN A 261 14.04 3.82 15.38
N GLN A 262 13.87 3.37 16.62
CA GLN A 262 14.02 1.96 16.97
C GLN A 262 12.94 1.12 16.29
N MET A 263 11.72 1.62 16.23
CA MET A 263 10.60 0.93 15.58
C MET A 263 10.79 0.83 14.07
N HIS A 264 11.26 1.89 13.39
CA HIS A 264 11.64 1.82 11.97
C HIS A 264 12.64 0.68 11.73
N THR A 265 13.66 0.53 12.58
CA THR A 265 14.66 -0.54 12.45
C THR A 265 14.03 -1.92 12.61
N ILE A 266 13.17 -2.10 13.60
CA ILE A 266 12.47 -3.39 13.87
C ILE A 266 11.55 -3.74 12.71
N CYS A 267 10.66 -2.84 12.31
CA CYS A 267 9.68 -3.09 11.24
C CYS A 267 10.37 -3.35 9.91
N PHE A 268 11.45 -2.63 9.60
CA PHE A 268 12.20 -2.87 8.37
C PHE A 268 12.97 -4.20 8.38
N SER A 269 13.48 -4.63 9.53
CA SER A 269 14.09 -5.96 9.66
C SER A 269 13.08 -7.07 9.37
N ASP A 270 11.87 -6.97 9.91
CA ASP A 270 10.82 -7.96 9.69
C ASP A 270 10.27 -7.92 8.27
N PHE A 271 10.13 -6.72 7.70
CA PHE A 271 9.80 -6.56 6.29
C PHE A 271 10.81 -7.32 5.41
N ASN A 272 12.11 -7.12 5.63
CA ASN A 272 13.16 -7.77 4.84
C ASN A 272 13.16 -9.30 4.98
N LEU A 273 12.86 -9.81 6.19
CA LEU A 273 12.76 -11.27 6.39
C LEU A 273 11.65 -11.88 5.52
N ARG A 274 10.47 -11.23 5.47
CA ARG A 274 9.34 -11.69 4.66
C ARG A 274 9.58 -11.46 3.17
N GLU A 275 10.21 -10.35 2.81
CA GLU A 275 10.58 -10.05 1.44
C GLU A 275 11.52 -11.09 0.86
N LYS A 276 12.45 -11.60 1.68
CA LYS A 276 13.31 -12.72 1.27
C LYS A 276 12.52 -13.99 0.98
N ILE A 277 11.51 -14.31 1.79
CA ILE A 277 10.64 -15.48 1.55
C ILE A 277 9.87 -15.29 0.22
N LEU A 278 9.34 -14.09 -0.04
CA LEU A 278 8.67 -13.78 -1.30
C LEU A 278 9.61 -13.91 -2.49
N GLN A 279 10.86 -13.44 -2.36
CA GLN A 279 11.86 -13.54 -3.41
C GLN A 279 12.28 -15.00 -3.68
N ASP A 280 12.43 -15.81 -2.65
CA ASP A 280 12.73 -17.23 -2.80
C ASP A 280 11.57 -17.97 -3.50
N ALA A 281 10.33 -17.64 -3.17
CA ALA A 281 9.13 -18.15 -3.84
C ALA A 281 9.03 -17.72 -5.31
N ASP A 282 9.33 -16.47 -5.62
CA ASP A 282 9.35 -15.92 -6.99
C ASP A 282 10.45 -16.62 -7.83
N ASN A 283 11.65 -16.77 -7.28
CA ASN A 283 12.76 -17.50 -7.92
C ASN A 283 12.42 -18.98 -8.17
N ALA A 284 11.65 -19.59 -7.30
CA ALA A 284 11.14 -20.96 -7.45
C ALA A 284 9.94 -21.05 -8.42
N LYS A 285 9.51 -19.93 -9.02
CA LYS A 285 8.35 -19.81 -9.91
C LYS A 285 7.00 -20.20 -9.27
N LEU A 286 6.90 -20.04 -7.95
CA LEU A 286 5.68 -20.28 -7.20
C LEU A 286 4.72 -19.07 -7.26
N LEU A 287 5.18 -17.93 -7.77
CA LEU A 287 4.41 -16.68 -7.88
C LEU A 287 4.12 -16.29 -9.34
N ASN A 288 4.08 -17.24 -10.26
CA ASN A 288 3.85 -16.98 -11.70
C ASN A 288 2.37 -16.93 -12.06
#